data_4c914c49acca87644e2ae152d6d22568
#
_entry.id   4c914c49acca87644e2ae152d6d22568
#
_cell.length_a   1.000
_cell.length_b   1.000
_cell.length_c   1.000
_cell.angle_alpha   90.00
_cell.angle_beta   90.00
_cell.angle_gamma   90.00
#
_symmetry.space_group_name_H-M   'P 1'
#
loop_
_entity.id
_entity.type
_entity.pdbx_description
1 polymer ?
#
loop_
_entity_poly.entity_id
_entity_poly.type
_entity_poly.pdbx_seq_one_letter_code
_entity_poly.pdbx_strand_id
1 'polypeptide(L)'
;IDAYLAHINRLPMLTAAQEFTLAQEYRHTENLDAARQLVLSHLRLVASIARQYLGYGIPHADLIQEGNIGLMKAVKRYDPNQGVRLVSYAIHWIKAEIHEYILKNWRLVKVATTKAQRKLFFNLRSNKLSANALSNAEIESLAKALDVRGADVKEMEMRLSGGDVSIEGDSQDEENFAPIHWLADDRQEPTVVMEQKEGYALHGPKLLQALNSLDERSKA
;
A
#
# COMPACT_ATOMS: atom_id res chain seq x y z
N ILE A 1 2.17 -12.48 19.94
CA ILE A 1 2.25 -13.24 18.67
C ILE A 1 2.61 -14.69 18.98
N ASP A 2 3.60 -14.96 19.81
CA ASP A 2 4.10 -16.31 20.09
C ASP A 2 3.03 -17.24 20.65
N ALA A 3 2.19 -16.76 21.57
CA ALA A 3 1.06 -17.53 22.10
C ALA A 3 0.06 -17.89 20.98
N TYR A 4 -0.20 -16.98 20.05
CA TYR A 4 -1.06 -17.24 18.89
C TYR A 4 -0.44 -18.29 17.96
N LEU A 5 0.85 -18.16 17.62
CA LEU A 5 1.57 -19.14 16.80
C LEU A 5 1.61 -20.51 17.44
N ALA A 6 1.84 -20.58 18.76
CA ALA A 6 1.80 -21.83 19.51
C ALA A 6 0.39 -22.47 19.47
N HIS A 7 -0.66 -21.65 19.55
CA HIS A 7 -2.04 -22.13 19.48
C HIS A 7 -2.38 -22.69 18.09
N ILE A 8 -2.12 -21.94 17.01
CA ILE A 8 -2.45 -22.40 15.66
C ILE A 8 -1.66 -23.64 15.26
N ASN A 9 -0.45 -23.84 15.81
CA ASN A 9 0.35 -25.04 15.56
C ASN A 9 -0.21 -26.32 16.20
N ARG A 10 -1.11 -26.19 17.16
CA ARG A 10 -1.79 -27.34 17.81
C ARG A 10 -3.07 -27.76 17.07
N LEU A 11 -3.58 -26.91 16.17
CA LEU A 11 -4.80 -27.22 15.44
C LEU A 11 -4.57 -28.39 14.47
N PRO A 12 -5.52 -29.31 14.34
CA PRO A 12 -5.41 -30.46 13.44
C PRO A 12 -5.42 -29.99 11.97
N MET A 13 -4.62 -30.67 11.15
CA MET A 13 -4.66 -30.47 9.70
C MET A 13 -5.73 -31.37 9.08
N LEU A 14 -6.46 -30.86 8.11
CA LEU A 14 -7.46 -31.62 7.37
C LEU A 14 -6.82 -32.49 6.28
N THR A 15 -7.34 -33.69 6.13
CA THR A 15 -7.08 -34.53 4.96
C THR A 15 -7.81 -33.98 3.73
N ALA A 16 -7.40 -34.37 2.53
CA ALA A 16 -8.06 -33.94 1.29
C ALA A 16 -9.56 -34.32 1.26
N ALA A 17 -9.92 -35.47 1.78
CA ALA A 17 -11.31 -35.94 1.86
C ALA A 17 -12.14 -35.08 2.81
N GLN A 18 -11.60 -34.78 4.01
CA GLN A 18 -12.28 -33.92 4.98
C GLN A 18 -12.44 -32.49 4.47
N GLU A 19 -11.39 -31.93 3.82
CA GLU A 19 -11.44 -30.61 3.18
C GLU A 19 -12.55 -30.54 2.13
N PHE A 20 -12.65 -31.58 1.28
CA PHE A 20 -13.67 -31.68 0.24
C PHE A 20 -15.08 -31.74 0.85
N THR A 21 -15.29 -32.59 1.85
CA THR A 21 -16.61 -32.74 2.52
C THR A 21 -17.06 -31.44 3.18
N LEU A 22 -16.17 -30.79 3.95
CA LEU A 22 -16.45 -29.52 4.60
C LEU A 22 -16.72 -28.39 3.60
N ALA A 23 -15.98 -28.38 2.49
CA ALA A 23 -16.17 -27.37 1.46
C ALA A 23 -17.50 -27.55 0.71
N GLN A 24 -17.90 -28.80 0.45
CA GLN A 24 -19.23 -29.11 -0.11
C GLN A 24 -20.34 -28.73 0.85
N GLU A 25 -20.22 -29.10 2.13
CA GLU A 25 -21.18 -28.74 3.16
C GLU A 25 -21.38 -27.23 3.23
N TYR A 26 -20.28 -26.47 3.32
CA TYR A 26 -20.35 -25.02 3.34
C TYR A 26 -21.03 -24.43 2.09
N ARG A 27 -20.75 -24.98 0.92
CA ARG A 27 -21.31 -24.49 -0.34
C ARG A 27 -22.81 -24.76 -0.49
N HIS A 28 -23.29 -25.89 0.05
CA HIS A 28 -24.72 -26.27 -0.05
C HIS A 28 -25.58 -25.71 1.05
N THR A 29 -25.06 -25.60 2.26
CA THR A 29 -25.85 -25.24 3.45
C THR A 29 -25.44 -23.91 4.08
N GLU A 30 -24.36 -23.26 3.55
CA GLU A 30 -23.74 -22.09 4.16
C GLU A 30 -23.37 -22.28 5.64
N ASN A 31 -23.09 -23.53 6.04
CA ASN A 31 -22.77 -23.88 7.42
C ASN A 31 -21.49 -23.16 7.87
N LEU A 32 -21.63 -22.23 8.82
CA LEU A 32 -20.52 -21.44 9.35
C LEU A 32 -19.50 -22.29 10.13
N ASP A 33 -19.92 -23.41 10.74
CA ASP A 33 -19.00 -24.31 11.45
C ASP A 33 -18.08 -25.04 10.48
N ALA A 34 -18.57 -25.44 9.31
CA ALA A 34 -17.74 -26.02 8.25
C ALA A 34 -16.71 -24.99 7.74
N ALA A 35 -17.15 -23.75 7.47
CA ALA A 35 -16.24 -22.66 7.09
C ALA A 35 -15.20 -22.38 8.17
N ARG A 36 -15.60 -22.35 9.44
CA ARG A 36 -14.69 -22.17 10.59
C ARG A 36 -13.61 -23.24 10.64
N GLN A 37 -13.97 -24.50 10.46
CA GLN A 37 -12.99 -25.60 10.46
C GLN A 37 -12.01 -25.49 9.31
N LEU A 38 -12.48 -25.13 8.10
CA LEU A 38 -11.62 -24.86 6.94
C LEU A 38 -10.64 -23.73 7.22
N VAL A 39 -11.08 -22.62 7.79
CA VAL A 39 -10.20 -21.49 8.15
C VAL A 39 -9.20 -21.89 9.23
N LEU A 40 -9.64 -22.47 10.33
CA LEU A 40 -8.77 -22.82 11.46
C LEU A 40 -7.64 -23.78 11.06
N SER A 41 -7.93 -24.76 10.24
CA SER A 41 -6.93 -25.73 9.76
C SER A 41 -5.85 -25.13 8.86
N HIS A 42 -6.11 -23.94 8.26
CA HIS A 42 -5.19 -23.27 7.33
C HIS A 42 -4.50 -22.02 7.90
N LEU A 43 -4.73 -21.66 9.18
CA LEU A 43 -4.08 -20.50 9.81
C LEU A 43 -2.54 -20.59 9.81
N ARG A 44 -1.99 -21.81 9.92
CA ARG A 44 -0.52 -22.01 9.82
C ARG A 44 0.05 -21.61 8.47
N LEU A 45 -0.71 -21.84 7.40
CA LEU A 45 -0.34 -21.40 6.05
C LEU A 45 -0.25 -19.88 5.99
N VAL A 46 -1.24 -19.17 6.56
CA VAL A 46 -1.25 -17.71 6.62
C VAL A 46 -0.02 -17.19 7.35
N ALA A 47 0.27 -17.72 8.54
CA ALA A 47 1.44 -17.29 9.33
C ALA A 47 2.77 -17.53 8.58
N SER A 48 2.88 -18.64 7.86
CA SER A 48 4.05 -18.95 7.04
C SER A 48 4.23 -17.97 5.87
N ILE A 49 3.13 -17.61 5.20
CA ILE A 49 3.16 -16.63 4.11
C ILE A 49 3.47 -15.24 4.65
N ALA A 50 2.81 -14.80 5.73
CA ALA A 50 3.02 -13.48 6.34
C ALA A 50 4.48 -13.25 6.75
N ARG A 51 5.17 -14.30 7.23
CA ARG A 51 6.60 -14.25 7.60
C ARG A 51 7.50 -13.80 6.45
N GLN A 52 7.14 -14.10 5.21
CA GLN A 52 7.93 -13.70 4.03
C GLN A 52 7.94 -12.18 3.81
N TYR A 53 7.01 -11.46 4.42
CA TYR A 53 6.82 -10.01 4.26
C TYR A 53 7.30 -9.17 5.44
N LEU A 54 7.97 -9.75 6.44
CA LEU A 54 8.50 -9.01 7.60
C LEU A 54 9.48 -7.90 7.22
N GLY A 55 10.20 -8.06 6.10
CA GLY A 55 11.17 -7.07 5.62
C GLY A 55 10.58 -5.71 5.19
N TYR A 56 9.26 -5.55 5.17
CA TYR A 56 8.61 -4.29 4.82
C TYR A 56 8.36 -3.36 6.03
N GLY A 57 8.76 -3.74 7.25
CA GLY A 57 8.61 -2.91 8.45
C GLY A 57 7.20 -2.86 9.02
N ILE A 58 6.30 -3.70 8.54
CA ILE A 58 4.91 -3.79 9.03
C ILE A 58 4.84 -4.84 10.15
N PRO A 59 4.05 -4.60 11.22
CA PRO A 59 3.89 -5.55 12.31
C PRO A 59 3.42 -6.93 11.82
N HIS A 60 4.08 -7.98 12.28
CA HIS A 60 3.74 -9.36 11.87
C HIS A 60 2.29 -9.74 12.19
N ALA A 61 1.76 -9.23 13.31
CA ALA A 61 0.37 -9.47 13.70
C ALA A 61 -0.60 -8.97 12.63
N ASP A 62 -0.37 -7.78 12.10
CA ASP A 62 -1.23 -7.15 11.11
C ASP A 62 -1.18 -7.91 9.79
N LEU A 63 0.03 -8.31 9.35
CA LEU A 63 0.20 -9.14 8.16
C LEU A 63 -0.54 -10.49 8.27
N ILE A 64 -0.54 -11.10 9.46
CA ILE A 64 -1.29 -12.33 9.72
C ILE A 64 -2.80 -12.06 9.63
N GLN A 65 -3.30 -10.99 10.24
CA GLN A 65 -4.74 -10.70 10.22
C GLN A 65 -5.24 -10.39 8.80
N GLU A 66 -4.49 -9.63 8.04
CA GLU A 66 -4.82 -9.38 6.62
C GLU A 66 -4.77 -10.68 5.80
N GLY A 67 -3.77 -11.52 6.05
CA GLY A 67 -3.71 -12.85 5.47
C GLY A 67 -4.91 -13.73 5.85
N ASN A 68 -5.41 -13.64 7.08
CA ASN A 68 -6.62 -14.33 7.52
C ASN A 68 -7.86 -13.84 6.79
N ILE A 69 -7.96 -12.53 6.51
CA ILE A 69 -9.03 -11.95 5.66
C ILE A 69 -8.96 -12.57 4.26
N GLY A 70 -7.75 -12.65 3.69
CA GLY A 70 -7.52 -13.32 2.41
C GLY A 70 -7.95 -14.78 2.41
N LEU A 71 -7.61 -15.54 3.44
CA LEU A 71 -8.04 -16.92 3.62
C LEU A 71 -9.56 -17.04 3.69
N MET A 72 -10.23 -16.18 4.47
CA MET A 72 -11.70 -16.18 4.57
C MET A 72 -12.36 -15.87 3.21
N LYS A 73 -11.81 -14.93 2.45
CA LYS A 73 -12.27 -14.65 1.07
C LYS A 73 -12.09 -15.85 0.16
N ALA A 74 -10.97 -16.57 0.30
CA ALA A 74 -10.70 -17.80 -0.44
C ALA A 74 -11.72 -18.87 -0.11
N VAL A 75 -11.96 -19.17 1.18
CA VAL A 75 -12.94 -20.18 1.63
C VAL A 75 -14.34 -19.87 1.07
N LYS A 76 -14.76 -18.61 1.12
CA LYS A 76 -16.06 -18.18 0.58
C LYS A 76 -16.24 -18.45 -0.92
N ARG A 77 -15.16 -18.41 -1.70
CA ARG A 77 -15.19 -18.55 -3.15
C ARG A 77 -14.68 -19.89 -3.67
N TYR A 78 -14.22 -20.73 -2.75
CA TYR A 78 -13.63 -22.01 -3.12
C TYR A 78 -14.68 -22.99 -3.68
N ASP A 79 -14.33 -23.61 -4.81
CA ASP A 79 -15.11 -24.68 -5.42
C ASP A 79 -14.34 -26.00 -5.36
N PRO A 80 -14.75 -26.94 -4.47
CA PRO A 80 -14.05 -28.22 -4.35
C PRO A 80 -14.15 -29.10 -5.60
N ASN A 81 -15.13 -28.86 -6.48
CA ASN A 81 -15.31 -29.64 -7.72
C ASN A 81 -14.29 -29.34 -8.82
N GLN A 82 -13.49 -28.27 -8.66
CA GLN A 82 -12.43 -27.90 -9.61
C GLN A 82 -11.17 -28.79 -9.51
N GLY A 83 -11.14 -29.75 -8.59
CA GLY A 83 -10.02 -30.68 -8.42
C GLY A 83 -8.74 -30.06 -7.86
N VAL A 84 -8.79 -28.81 -7.36
CA VAL A 84 -7.66 -28.08 -6.76
C VAL A 84 -7.82 -28.05 -5.25
N ARG A 85 -6.72 -28.20 -4.51
CA ARG A 85 -6.71 -28.08 -3.03
C ARG A 85 -6.94 -26.63 -2.61
N LEU A 86 -7.65 -26.45 -1.47
CA LEU A 86 -7.88 -25.13 -0.88
C LEU A 86 -6.55 -24.38 -0.63
N VAL A 87 -5.51 -25.07 -0.20
CA VAL A 87 -4.17 -24.50 0.01
C VAL A 87 -3.67 -23.76 -1.23
N SER A 88 -3.72 -24.43 -2.39
CA SER A 88 -3.23 -23.86 -3.64
C SER A 88 -4.04 -22.63 -4.10
N TYR A 89 -5.36 -22.69 -3.91
CA TYR A 89 -6.26 -21.61 -4.20
C TYR A 89 -6.09 -20.42 -3.24
N ALA A 90 -6.01 -20.70 -1.94
CA ALA A 90 -5.95 -19.69 -0.89
C ALA A 90 -4.64 -18.88 -0.91
N ILE A 91 -3.50 -19.45 -1.31
CA ILE A 91 -2.21 -18.75 -1.37
C ILE A 91 -2.33 -17.43 -2.16
N HIS A 92 -3.04 -17.44 -3.27
CA HIS A 92 -3.20 -16.24 -4.11
C HIS A 92 -4.02 -15.16 -3.41
N TRP A 93 -5.09 -15.55 -2.70
CA TRP A 93 -5.93 -14.63 -1.96
C TRP A 93 -5.19 -14.03 -0.74
N ILE A 94 -4.48 -14.89 0.01
CA ILE A 94 -3.68 -14.47 1.16
C ILE A 94 -2.61 -13.47 0.73
N LYS A 95 -1.85 -13.79 -0.32
CA LYS A 95 -0.83 -12.87 -0.86
C LYS A 95 -1.43 -11.56 -1.37
N ALA A 96 -2.59 -11.61 -2.03
CA ALA A 96 -3.23 -10.42 -2.55
C ALA A 96 -3.63 -9.44 -1.44
N GLU A 97 -4.23 -9.92 -0.34
CA GLU A 97 -4.60 -9.06 0.79
C GLU A 97 -3.37 -8.51 1.51
N ILE A 98 -2.36 -9.33 1.76
CA ILE A 98 -1.10 -8.89 2.38
C ILE A 98 -0.43 -7.82 1.50
N HIS A 99 -0.34 -8.02 0.18
CA HIS A 99 0.24 -7.03 -0.74
C HIS A 99 -0.54 -5.72 -0.73
N GLU A 100 -1.87 -5.78 -0.76
CA GLU A 100 -2.71 -4.57 -0.74
C GLU A 100 -2.54 -3.80 0.58
N TYR A 101 -2.46 -4.52 1.71
CA TYR A 101 -2.22 -3.94 3.02
C TYR A 101 -0.85 -3.25 3.11
N ILE A 102 0.21 -3.93 2.63
CA ILE A 102 1.56 -3.36 2.58
C ILE A 102 1.56 -2.08 1.76
N LEU A 103 1.00 -2.09 0.54
CA LEU A 103 0.96 -0.91 -0.32
C LEU A 103 0.20 0.29 0.28
N LYS A 104 -0.78 0.02 1.13
CA LYS A 104 -1.57 1.07 1.80
C LYS A 104 -0.85 1.66 3.02
N ASN A 105 -0.14 0.83 3.78
CA ASN A 105 0.34 1.17 5.12
C ASN A 105 1.87 1.28 5.22
N TRP A 106 2.60 1.09 4.12
CA TRP A 106 4.06 1.14 4.13
C TRP A 106 4.61 2.53 4.48
N ARG A 107 3.90 3.59 4.04
CA ARG A 107 4.21 5.01 4.32
C ARG A 107 2.95 5.84 4.44
N LEU A 108 3.09 7.05 5.00
CA LEU A 108 2.00 8.04 5.11
C LEU A 108 1.39 8.35 3.74
N VAL A 109 2.23 8.52 2.73
CA VAL A 109 1.79 8.74 1.35
C VAL A 109 1.88 7.45 0.55
N LYS A 110 0.85 7.14 -0.23
CA LYS A 110 0.84 5.97 -1.11
C LYS A 110 1.92 6.10 -2.18
N VAL A 111 2.91 5.20 -2.14
CA VAL A 111 4.07 5.21 -3.03
C VAL A 111 3.74 4.59 -4.40
N ALA A 112 2.90 3.55 -4.44
CA ALA A 112 2.57 2.80 -5.64
C ALA A 112 1.07 2.82 -5.93
N THR A 113 0.65 3.66 -6.87
CA THR A 113 -0.77 3.83 -7.27
C THR A 113 -1.09 3.12 -8.59
N THR A 114 -0.16 3.07 -9.52
CA THR A 114 -0.36 2.43 -10.83
C THR A 114 0.02 0.93 -10.79
N LYS A 115 -0.46 0.17 -11.77
CA LYS A 115 -0.13 -1.26 -11.92
C LYS A 115 1.39 -1.49 -12.08
N ALA A 116 2.06 -0.65 -12.86
CA ALA A 116 3.51 -0.69 -13.06
C ALA A 116 4.26 -0.43 -11.74
N GLN A 117 3.89 0.61 -10.99
CA GLN A 117 4.49 0.94 -9.71
C GLN A 117 4.29 -0.16 -8.66
N ARG A 118 3.10 -0.79 -8.59
CA ARG A 118 2.85 -1.93 -7.70
C ARG A 118 3.76 -3.12 -8.03
N LYS A 119 3.95 -3.41 -9.32
CA LYS A 119 4.84 -4.48 -9.80
C LYS A 119 6.29 -4.18 -9.42
N LEU A 120 6.72 -2.94 -9.60
CA LEU A 120 8.07 -2.48 -9.24
C LEU A 120 8.30 -2.50 -7.73
N PHE A 121 7.33 -2.10 -6.91
CA PHE A 121 7.45 -2.06 -5.46
C PHE A 121 7.92 -3.39 -4.86
N PHE A 122 7.36 -4.51 -5.29
CA PHE A 122 7.72 -5.83 -4.77
C PHE A 122 8.96 -6.43 -5.44
N ASN A 123 9.27 -6.06 -6.68
CA ASN A 123 10.32 -6.69 -7.44
C ASN A 123 11.63 -5.88 -7.48
N LEU A 124 11.57 -4.55 -7.31
CA LEU A 124 12.75 -3.70 -7.46
C LEU A 124 13.82 -4.05 -6.40
N ARG A 125 13.40 -4.23 -5.15
CA ARG A 125 14.30 -4.55 -4.03
C ARG A 125 14.96 -5.92 -4.18
N SER A 126 14.24 -6.92 -4.66
CA SER A 126 14.78 -8.28 -4.85
C SER A 126 15.72 -8.39 -6.04
N ASN A 127 15.57 -7.51 -7.04
CA ASN A 127 16.40 -7.48 -8.25
C ASN A 127 17.55 -6.47 -8.18
N LYS A 128 17.63 -5.65 -7.13
CA LYS A 128 18.71 -4.69 -6.93
C LYS A 128 19.93 -5.42 -6.37
N LEU A 129 21.00 -5.50 -7.15
CA LEU A 129 22.24 -6.22 -6.81
C LEU A 129 23.15 -5.40 -5.87
N SER A 130 23.05 -4.07 -5.88
CA SER A 130 23.90 -3.19 -5.08
C SER A 130 23.06 -2.23 -4.22
N ALA A 131 23.68 -1.68 -3.16
CA ALA A 131 23.07 -0.63 -2.34
C ALA A 131 23.05 0.74 -3.04
N ASN A 132 23.84 0.91 -4.11
CA ASN A 132 23.94 2.15 -4.86
C ASN A 132 22.75 2.38 -5.79
N ALA A 133 22.66 3.59 -6.37
CA ALA A 133 21.66 3.88 -7.39
C ALA A 133 21.79 2.94 -8.60
N LEU A 134 20.68 2.61 -9.23
CA LEU A 134 20.65 1.73 -10.40
C LEU A 134 21.36 2.39 -11.59
N SER A 135 22.22 1.64 -12.26
CA SER A 135 22.81 2.05 -13.52
C SER A 135 21.77 2.03 -14.65
N ASN A 136 22.02 2.78 -15.73
CA ASN A 136 21.09 2.78 -16.87
C ASN A 136 20.90 1.37 -17.48
N ALA A 137 21.95 0.54 -17.48
CA ALA A 137 21.86 -0.84 -17.96
C ALA A 137 20.96 -1.72 -17.09
N GLU A 138 21.04 -1.57 -15.76
CA GLU A 138 20.16 -2.27 -14.81
C GLU A 138 18.72 -1.81 -14.93
N ILE A 139 18.48 -0.50 -15.13
CA ILE A 139 17.16 0.06 -15.36
C ILE A 139 16.52 -0.54 -16.62
N GLU A 140 17.27 -0.64 -17.72
CA GLU A 140 16.76 -1.23 -18.96
C GLU A 140 16.49 -2.74 -18.82
N SER A 141 17.37 -3.46 -18.13
CA SER A 141 17.18 -4.89 -17.88
C SER A 141 15.95 -5.17 -17.03
N LEU A 142 15.75 -4.38 -15.95
CA LEU A 142 14.57 -4.47 -15.10
C LEU A 142 13.29 -4.06 -15.83
N ALA A 143 13.36 -3.00 -16.65
CA ALA A 143 12.23 -2.55 -17.45
C ALA A 143 11.75 -3.64 -18.41
N LYS A 144 12.68 -4.33 -19.07
CA LYS A 144 12.38 -5.47 -19.95
C LYS A 144 11.85 -6.69 -19.18
N ALA A 145 12.50 -7.06 -18.07
CA ALA A 145 12.11 -8.21 -17.26
C ALA A 145 10.71 -8.05 -16.65
N LEU A 146 10.36 -6.83 -16.25
CA LEU A 146 9.09 -6.54 -15.61
C LEU A 146 8.04 -5.97 -16.58
N ASP A 147 8.35 -5.81 -17.85
CA ASP A 147 7.45 -5.22 -18.85
C ASP A 147 6.86 -3.88 -18.37
N VAL A 148 7.77 -2.92 -18.05
CA VAL A 148 7.47 -1.57 -17.58
C VAL A 148 8.41 -0.57 -18.27
N ARG A 149 8.09 0.72 -18.23
CA ARG A 149 8.95 1.75 -18.82
C ARG A 149 10.16 2.03 -17.93
N GLY A 150 11.33 2.30 -18.51
CA GLY A 150 12.52 2.69 -17.75
C GLY A 150 12.34 3.95 -16.89
N ALA A 151 11.50 4.89 -17.32
CA ALA A 151 11.13 6.06 -16.56
C ALA A 151 10.39 5.69 -15.25
N ASP A 152 9.48 4.71 -15.30
CA ASP A 152 8.75 4.23 -14.12
C ASP A 152 9.71 3.56 -13.11
N VAL A 153 10.76 2.87 -13.59
CA VAL A 153 11.79 2.26 -12.74
C VAL A 153 12.59 3.33 -11.99
N LYS A 154 13.06 4.37 -12.70
CA LYS A 154 13.78 5.51 -12.10
C LYS A 154 12.94 6.22 -11.04
N GLU A 155 11.70 6.56 -11.40
CA GLU A 155 10.76 7.22 -10.49
C GLU A 155 10.52 6.38 -9.24
N MET A 156 10.32 5.08 -9.41
CA MET A 156 10.06 4.20 -8.28
C MET A 156 11.29 4.01 -7.39
N GLU A 157 12.49 3.97 -7.97
CA GLU A 157 13.75 3.96 -7.21
C GLU A 157 13.87 5.20 -6.32
N MET A 158 13.62 6.39 -6.85
CA MET A 158 13.64 7.64 -6.09
C MET A 158 12.62 7.62 -4.94
N ARG A 159 11.41 7.13 -5.20
CA ARG A 159 10.36 7.02 -4.18
C ARG A 159 10.71 6.01 -3.08
N LEU A 160 11.43 4.95 -3.40
CA LEU A 160 11.83 3.91 -2.44
C LEU A 160 13.09 4.28 -1.65
N SER A 161 13.96 5.15 -2.18
CA SER A 161 15.23 5.52 -1.54
C SER A 161 15.08 6.48 -0.36
N GLY A 162 14.09 7.40 -0.40
CA GLY A 162 13.81 8.33 0.70
C GLY A 162 12.94 7.69 1.79
N GLY A 163 13.12 8.07 3.06
CA GLY A 163 12.22 7.76 4.18
C GLY A 163 11.26 8.90 4.48
N ASP A 164 10.22 8.63 5.27
CA ASP A 164 9.45 9.71 5.89
C ASP A 164 10.33 10.36 6.95
N VAL A 165 10.39 11.70 6.97
CA VAL A 165 11.18 12.47 7.93
C VAL A 165 10.23 13.00 8.99
N SER A 166 10.60 12.81 10.28
CA SER A 166 9.85 13.42 11.37
C SER A 166 9.97 14.94 11.30
N ILE A 167 8.85 15.63 11.38
CA ILE A 167 8.79 17.10 11.45
C ILE A 167 9.10 17.57 12.88
N GLU A 168 8.71 16.76 13.87
CA GLU A 168 9.02 17.01 15.27
C GLU A 168 10.41 16.45 15.61
N GLY A 169 11.21 17.21 16.37
CA GLY A 169 12.50 16.74 16.86
C GLY A 169 12.34 15.58 17.83
N ASP A 170 13.40 14.80 18.01
CA ASP A 170 13.43 13.75 19.04
C ASP A 170 13.46 14.43 20.42
N SER A 171 12.56 14.01 21.32
CA SER A 171 12.42 14.57 22.67
C SER A 171 13.64 14.33 23.57
N GLN A 172 14.65 13.60 23.09
CA GLN A 172 15.89 13.29 23.82
C GLN A 172 17.05 14.23 23.48
N ASP A 173 16.97 15.02 22.42
CA ASP A 173 17.97 16.01 22.08
C ASP A 173 17.68 17.34 22.83
N GLU A 174 18.57 17.74 23.73
CA GLU A 174 18.49 19.00 24.49
C GLU A 174 18.57 20.25 23.60
N GLU A 175 19.11 20.16 22.40
CA GLU A 175 19.04 21.17 21.34
C GLU A 175 17.86 20.84 20.40
N ASN A 176 16.69 21.31 20.74
CA ASN A 176 15.39 21.09 20.09
C ASN A 176 15.39 21.50 18.60
N PHE A 177 16.16 20.80 17.78
CA PHE A 177 16.33 21.04 16.36
C PHE A 177 15.22 20.29 15.58
N ALA A 178 14.02 20.85 15.62
CA ALA A 178 12.89 20.28 14.91
C ALA A 178 12.70 20.99 13.56
N PRO A 179 12.60 20.25 12.44
CA PRO A 179 12.32 20.81 11.12
C PRO A 179 11.08 21.71 11.09
N ILE A 180 10.12 21.48 11.97
CA ILE A 180 8.89 22.28 12.10
C ILE A 180 9.18 23.77 12.39
N HIS A 181 10.27 24.08 13.08
CA HIS A 181 10.63 25.46 13.41
C HIS A 181 11.17 26.24 12.21
N TRP A 182 11.51 25.57 11.12
CA TRP A 182 12.05 26.18 9.90
C TRP A 182 11.04 26.28 8.79
N LEU A 183 9.90 25.57 8.93
CA LEU A 183 8.84 25.64 7.94
C LEU A 183 8.16 27.01 8.04
N ALA A 184 8.47 27.88 7.08
CA ALA A 184 7.80 29.17 6.93
C ALA A 184 6.46 28.96 6.20
N ASP A 185 5.42 29.68 6.66
CA ASP A 185 4.17 29.81 5.90
C ASP A 185 4.21 31.12 5.09
N ASP A 186 4.70 31.02 3.87
CA ASP A 186 4.82 32.15 2.95
C ASP A 186 3.47 32.79 2.58
N ARG A 187 2.35 32.09 2.83
CA ARG A 187 1.00 32.60 2.50
C ARG A 187 0.54 33.74 3.39
N GLN A 188 1.12 33.90 4.56
CA GLN A 188 0.79 34.92 5.53
C GLN A 188 1.89 35.99 5.69
N GLU A 189 2.85 36.02 4.79
CA GLU A 189 3.87 37.07 4.83
C GLU A 189 3.20 38.44 4.66
N PRO A 190 3.37 39.37 5.66
CA PRO A 190 2.65 40.65 5.65
C PRO A 190 2.88 41.47 4.37
N THR A 191 4.08 41.41 3.82
CA THR A 191 4.44 42.13 2.56
C THR A 191 3.63 41.60 1.38
N VAL A 192 3.53 40.28 1.21
CA VAL A 192 2.76 39.64 0.12
C VAL A 192 1.27 39.93 0.28
N VAL A 193 0.75 39.86 1.51
CA VAL A 193 -0.67 40.17 1.79
C VAL A 193 -0.99 41.63 1.51
N MET A 194 -0.08 42.56 1.85
CA MET A 194 -0.23 43.99 1.54
C MET A 194 -0.16 44.25 0.05
N GLU A 195 0.83 43.70 -0.66
CA GLU A 195 0.98 43.81 -2.10
C GLU A 195 -0.27 43.33 -2.84
N GLN A 196 -0.81 42.20 -2.45
CA GLN A 196 -2.05 41.67 -3.02
C GLN A 196 -3.23 42.63 -2.77
N LYS A 197 -3.39 43.16 -1.55
CA LYS A 197 -4.47 44.10 -1.20
C LYS A 197 -4.33 45.40 -1.99
N GLU A 198 -3.14 45.94 -2.08
CA GLU A 198 -2.88 47.15 -2.88
C GLU A 198 -3.10 46.90 -4.38
N GLY A 199 -2.65 45.76 -4.89
CA GLY A 199 -2.92 45.33 -6.27
C GLY A 199 -4.42 45.27 -6.56
N TYR A 200 -5.20 44.66 -5.69
CA TYR A 200 -6.67 44.63 -5.85
C TYR A 200 -7.30 46.04 -5.77
N ALA A 201 -6.83 46.88 -4.85
CA ALA A 201 -7.36 48.24 -4.68
C ALA A 201 -7.05 49.16 -5.90
N LEU A 202 -5.87 49.00 -6.47
CA LEU A 202 -5.43 49.82 -7.63
C LEU A 202 -5.98 49.29 -8.96
N HIS A 203 -5.98 47.98 -9.15
CA HIS A 203 -6.33 47.38 -10.43
C HIS A 203 -7.81 47.03 -10.55
N GLY A 204 -8.48 46.70 -9.44
CA GLY A 204 -9.90 46.32 -9.44
C GLY A 204 -10.83 47.39 -10.02
N PRO A 205 -10.77 48.65 -9.54
CA PRO A 205 -11.60 49.73 -10.08
C PRO A 205 -11.29 50.04 -11.56
N LYS A 206 -9.99 50.01 -11.94
CA LYS A 206 -9.57 50.22 -13.34
C LYS A 206 -10.05 49.12 -14.25
N LEU A 207 -10.01 47.88 -13.83
CA LEU A 207 -10.53 46.75 -14.58
C LEU A 207 -12.05 46.84 -14.77
N LEU A 208 -12.79 47.20 -13.70
CA LEU A 208 -14.23 47.42 -13.79
C LEU A 208 -14.57 48.58 -14.74
N GLN A 209 -13.82 49.66 -14.70
CA GLN A 209 -14.00 50.77 -15.61
C GLN A 209 -13.73 50.38 -17.05
N ALA A 210 -12.66 49.59 -17.30
CA ALA A 210 -12.35 49.08 -18.64
C ALA A 210 -13.42 48.12 -19.15
N LEU A 211 -13.91 47.19 -18.28
CA LEU A 211 -14.98 46.27 -18.62
C LEU A 211 -16.29 47.02 -18.96
N ASN A 212 -16.62 48.08 -18.21
CA ASN A 212 -17.79 48.88 -18.46
C ASN A 212 -17.73 49.69 -19.76
N SER A 213 -16.52 49.95 -20.30
CA SER A 213 -16.32 50.64 -21.58
C SER A 213 -16.46 49.70 -22.79
N LEU A 214 -16.51 48.38 -22.60
CA LEU A 214 -16.70 47.43 -23.68
C LEU A 214 -18.20 47.31 -24.06
N ASP A 215 -18.44 47.01 -25.33
CA ASP A 215 -19.76 46.68 -25.83
C ASP A 215 -20.30 45.34 -25.24
N GLU A 216 -21.58 45.15 -25.22
CA GLU A 216 -22.23 43.94 -24.59
C GLU A 216 -21.75 42.64 -25.21
N ARG A 217 -21.33 42.64 -26.47
CA ARG A 217 -20.85 41.46 -27.18
C ARG A 217 -19.43 41.03 -26.74
N SER A 218 -18.63 42.00 -26.28
CA SER A 218 -17.27 41.77 -25.79
C SER A 218 -17.19 41.54 -24.26
N LYS A 219 -18.33 41.70 -23.54
CA LYS A 219 -18.45 41.40 -22.10
C LYS A 219 -18.81 39.95 -21.82
N ALA A 220 -19.33 39.20 -22.80
CA ALA A 220 -19.68 37.80 -22.73
C ALA A 220 -18.47 36.91 -23.05
#